data_50c5ab2c908c3b5f2b4e1fc420a3f07e
#
_entry.id   50c5ab2c908c3b5f2b4e1fc420a3f07e
#
_cell.length_a   1.000
_cell.length_b   1.000
_cell.length_c   1.000
_cell.angle_alpha   90.00
_cell.angle_beta   90.00
_cell.angle_gamma   90.00
#
_symmetry.space_group_name_H-M   'P 1'
#
loop_
_entity.id
_entity.type
_entity.pdbx_description
1 polymer ?
#
loop_
_entity_poly.entity_id
_entity_poly.type
_entity_poly.pdbx_seq_one_letter_code
_entity_poly.pdbx_strand_id
1 'polypeptide(L)'
;MSQARSGRVVSVNVNEGGVPKLPVPEQWVGPLGLADDRHIEPEPGHGGVDQAVCLYSMEAIGRLVAEGHNVFPGAFGENLTLEGIELDAIGPGDRLAIGEDGLVIEITWHAAPCKKQAQWFSDGRFARISGKTNPAEARWYARVVSEGPVRPGDAVR
;
A
#
# COMPACT_ATOMS: atom_id res chain seq x y z
N MET A 1 -16.73 18.57 11.39
CA MET A 1 -16.74 18.31 9.93
C MET A 1 -15.45 17.60 9.55
N SER A 2 -15.57 16.44 8.97
CA SER A 2 -14.39 15.78 8.41
C SER A 2 -13.98 16.51 7.14
N GLN A 3 -12.70 16.78 7.02
CA GLN A 3 -12.16 17.30 5.77
C GLN A 3 -12.19 16.19 4.72
N ALA A 4 -12.54 16.56 3.49
CA ALA A 4 -12.45 15.62 2.38
C ALA A 4 -10.99 15.23 2.17
N ARG A 5 -10.72 13.94 2.04
CA ARG A 5 -9.38 13.47 1.69
C ARG A 5 -9.07 13.92 0.25
N SER A 6 -7.85 14.34 0.04
CA SER A 6 -7.37 14.74 -1.27
C SER A 6 -5.96 14.23 -1.45
N GLY A 7 -5.87 13.06 -2.09
CA GLY A 7 -4.59 12.42 -2.37
C GLY A 7 -4.49 12.01 -3.81
N ARG A 8 -3.39 11.37 -4.14
CA ARG A 8 -3.10 10.90 -5.48
C ARG A 8 -2.32 9.59 -5.43
N VAL A 9 -2.54 8.72 -6.42
CA VAL A 9 -1.72 7.55 -6.65
C VAL A 9 -0.41 8.00 -7.30
N VAL A 10 0.70 7.73 -6.65
CA VAL A 10 2.05 8.03 -7.17
C VAL A 10 2.54 6.87 -8.03
N SER A 11 2.34 5.64 -7.57
CA SER A 11 2.84 4.45 -8.24
C SER A 11 1.90 3.28 -8.02
N VAL A 12 1.76 2.47 -9.06
CA VAL A 12 1.01 1.20 -9.05
C VAL A 12 2.04 0.11 -9.23
N ASN A 13 2.14 -0.83 -8.28
CA ASN A 13 3.24 -1.79 -8.23
C ASN A 13 2.72 -3.22 -8.16
N VAL A 14 3.32 -4.09 -8.95
CA VAL A 14 2.98 -5.51 -9.00
C VAL A 14 4.23 -6.36 -9.06
N ASN A 15 4.09 -7.64 -8.65
CA ASN A 15 5.12 -8.65 -8.79
C ASN A 15 4.44 -10.02 -8.84
N GLU A 16 5.09 -10.99 -9.42
CA GLU A 16 4.63 -12.39 -9.42
C GLU A 16 4.80 -13.05 -8.04
N GLY A 17 5.29 -12.32 -7.07
CA GLY A 17 5.48 -12.73 -5.69
C GLY A 17 6.72 -12.11 -5.08
N GLY A 18 6.64 -11.76 -3.77
CA GLY A 18 7.76 -11.19 -3.03
C GLY A 18 7.93 -9.69 -3.17
N VAL A 19 9.11 -9.23 -2.81
CA VAL A 19 9.50 -7.81 -2.82
C VAL A 19 10.81 -7.66 -3.58
N PRO A 20 11.04 -6.51 -4.24
CA PRO A 20 10.14 -5.38 -4.41
C PRO A 20 9.03 -5.66 -5.41
N LYS A 21 7.94 -4.88 -5.34
CA LYS A 21 6.97 -4.80 -6.42
C LYS A 21 7.40 -3.67 -7.36
N LEU A 22 7.16 -3.85 -8.66
CA LEU A 22 7.67 -2.95 -9.69
C LEU A 22 6.54 -2.13 -10.30
N PRO A 23 6.82 -0.86 -10.69
CA PRO A 23 5.78 0.02 -11.20
C PRO A 23 5.25 -0.42 -12.57
N VAL A 24 3.95 -0.26 -12.74
CA VAL A 24 3.24 -0.52 -14.01
C VAL A 24 2.34 0.67 -14.32
N PRO A 25 2.01 0.88 -15.63
CA PRO A 25 1.22 2.06 -16.03
C PRO A 25 -0.27 1.96 -15.71
N GLU A 26 -0.81 0.75 -15.54
CA GLU A 26 -2.22 0.52 -15.28
C GLU A 26 -2.46 -0.90 -14.78
N GLN A 27 -3.45 -1.06 -13.90
CA GLN A 27 -3.92 -2.37 -13.46
C GLN A 27 -5.42 -2.35 -13.24
N TRP A 28 -6.08 -3.46 -13.50
CA TRP A 28 -7.42 -3.71 -13.00
C TRP A 28 -7.33 -4.24 -11.57
N VAL A 29 -8.17 -3.72 -10.69
CA VAL A 29 -8.25 -4.16 -9.30
C VAL A 29 -9.55 -4.92 -9.09
N GLY A 30 -9.44 -6.21 -8.89
CA GLY A 30 -10.55 -7.12 -8.62
C GLY A 30 -10.58 -7.57 -7.16
N PRO A 31 -11.49 -8.51 -6.80
CA PRO A 31 -11.70 -8.90 -5.40
C PRO A 31 -10.47 -9.46 -4.69
N LEU A 32 -9.52 -10.01 -5.42
CA LEU A 32 -8.29 -10.59 -4.86
C LEU A 32 -7.08 -9.68 -5.06
N GLY A 33 -7.27 -8.48 -5.58
CA GLY A 33 -6.21 -7.49 -5.76
C GLY A 33 -5.94 -7.14 -7.21
N LEU A 34 -4.74 -6.63 -7.48
CA LEU A 34 -4.32 -6.21 -8.82
C LEU A 34 -4.15 -7.43 -9.73
N ALA A 35 -4.60 -7.31 -10.98
CA ALA A 35 -4.69 -8.44 -11.91
C ALA A 35 -3.38 -9.17 -12.15
N ASP A 36 -2.27 -8.42 -12.28
CA ASP A 36 -0.95 -9.00 -12.56
C ASP A 36 -0.09 -9.16 -11.30
N ASP A 37 -0.70 -8.94 -10.12
CA ASP A 37 -0.01 -9.13 -8.86
C ASP A 37 -0.26 -10.54 -8.34
N ARG A 38 0.76 -11.14 -7.74
CA ARG A 38 0.65 -12.47 -7.19
C ARG A 38 1.23 -12.50 -5.79
N HIS A 39 0.43 -12.99 -4.85
CA HIS A 39 0.94 -13.29 -3.52
C HIS A 39 1.66 -14.63 -3.59
N ILE A 40 2.90 -14.67 -3.08
CA ILE A 40 3.62 -15.95 -2.98
C ILE A 40 2.88 -16.81 -1.99
N GLU A 41 2.32 -17.93 -2.50
CA GLU A 41 1.69 -18.96 -1.71
C GLU A 41 0.65 -18.45 -0.73
N PRO A 42 -0.37 -19.19 -0.43
CA PRO A 42 -1.28 -18.87 0.68
C PRO A 42 -0.57 -19.11 2.01
N GLU A 43 0.46 -18.31 2.30
CA GLU A 43 0.99 -18.25 3.65
C GLU A 43 -0.06 -17.61 4.55
N PRO A 44 -0.28 -18.14 5.77
CA PRO A 44 -1.17 -17.50 6.72
C PRO A 44 -0.80 -16.02 6.90
N GLY A 45 -1.78 -15.14 6.72
CA GLY A 45 -1.59 -13.70 6.86
C GLY A 45 -1.23 -12.97 5.58
N HIS A 46 -1.12 -13.64 4.43
CA HIS A 46 -0.84 -13.01 3.14
C HIS A 46 -1.93 -13.32 2.13
N GLY A 47 -2.40 -12.28 1.43
CA GLY A 47 -3.41 -12.42 0.41
C GLY A 47 -4.82 -12.62 0.95
N GLY A 48 -5.75 -12.95 0.05
CA GLY A 48 -7.16 -13.08 0.35
C GLY A 48 -7.93 -11.77 0.21
N VAL A 49 -9.27 -11.85 0.31
CA VAL A 49 -10.15 -10.70 0.03
C VAL A 49 -9.91 -9.51 0.97
N ASP A 50 -9.54 -9.75 2.22
CA ASP A 50 -9.31 -8.67 3.19
C ASP A 50 -7.91 -8.09 3.12
N GLN A 51 -7.04 -8.67 2.33
CA GLN A 51 -5.66 -8.23 2.07
C GLN A 51 -5.40 -8.12 0.57
N ALA A 52 -6.44 -7.79 -0.18
CA ALA A 52 -6.36 -7.74 -1.64
C ALA A 52 -5.40 -6.66 -2.14
N VAL A 53 -5.33 -5.53 -1.44
CA VAL A 53 -4.50 -4.38 -1.82
C VAL A 53 -3.68 -3.96 -0.62
N CYS A 54 -2.41 -3.67 -0.85
CA CYS A 54 -1.51 -3.11 0.17
C CYS A 54 -1.17 -1.67 -0.20
N LEU A 55 -1.27 -0.76 0.76
CA LEU A 55 -1.07 0.69 0.58
C LEU A 55 0.14 1.18 1.36
N TYR A 56 0.85 2.13 0.79
CA TYR A 56 1.89 2.86 1.49
C TYR A 56 1.88 4.34 1.08
N SER A 57 2.71 5.15 1.71
CA SER A 57 2.72 6.60 1.57
C SER A 57 4.06 7.08 1.02
N MET A 58 4.00 7.96 0.01
CA MET A 58 5.21 8.60 -0.52
C MET A 58 5.88 9.47 0.55
N GLU A 59 5.08 10.13 1.40
CA GLU A 59 5.61 10.92 2.52
C GLU A 59 6.38 10.05 3.51
N ALA A 60 5.85 8.85 3.83
CA ALA A 60 6.54 7.91 4.70
C ALA A 60 7.87 7.43 4.07
N ILE A 61 7.85 7.13 2.77
CA ILE A 61 9.07 6.79 2.04
C ILE A 61 10.11 7.90 2.17
N GLY A 62 9.69 9.16 1.98
CA GLY A 62 10.57 10.31 2.09
C GLY A 62 11.21 10.43 3.48
N ARG A 63 10.44 10.18 4.55
CA ARG A 63 10.98 10.20 5.90
C ARG A 63 12.01 9.11 6.13
N LEU A 64 11.76 7.91 5.62
CA LEU A 64 12.70 6.79 5.73
C LEU A 64 13.98 7.04 4.92
N VAL A 65 13.86 7.59 3.73
CA VAL A 65 15.02 7.98 2.91
C VAL A 65 15.86 9.03 3.65
N ALA A 66 15.21 10.00 4.29
CA ALA A 66 15.92 11.02 5.08
C ALA A 66 16.67 10.42 6.29
N GLU A 67 16.20 9.28 6.81
CA GLU A 67 16.89 8.53 7.86
C GLU A 67 18.05 7.68 7.34
N GLY A 68 18.27 7.63 6.02
CA GLY A 68 19.35 6.87 5.40
C GLY A 68 18.97 5.48 4.89
N HIS A 69 17.67 5.16 4.84
CA HIS A 69 17.20 3.86 4.34
C HIS A 69 17.02 3.90 2.82
N ASN A 70 17.17 2.74 2.18
CA ASN A 70 17.08 2.60 0.73
C ASN A 70 15.68 2.16 0.30
N VAL A 71 14.71 3.02 0.50
CA VAL A 71 13.28 2.75 0.27
C VAL A 71 12.79 3.50 -0.97
N PHE A 72 11.91 2.87 -1.73
CA PHE A 72 11.32 3.42 -2.95
C PHE A 72 9.91 2.83 -3.14
N PRO A 73 9.06 3.39 -4.00
CA PRO A 73 7.74 2.83 -4.25
C PRO A 73 7.80 1.37 -4.67
N GLY A 74 7.05 0.51 -3.95
CA GLY A 74 7.03 -0.93 -4.17
C GLY A 74 8.04 -1.72 -3.35
N ALA A 75 9.02 -1.06 -2.71
CA ALA A 75 10.09 -1.75 -1.98
C ALA A 75 9.55 -2.68 -0.89
N PHE A 76 8.53 -2.24 -0.15
CA PHE A 76 7.96 -3.04 0.93
C PHE A 76 6.87 -4.01 0.48
N GLY A 77 6.58 -4.08 -0.82
CA GLY A 77 5.55 -4.94 -1.36
C GLY A 77 4.17 -4.29 -1.43
N GLU A 78 4.08 -2.98 -1.29
CA GLU A 78 2.81 -2.29 -1.47
C GLU A 78 2.41 -2.20 -2.95
N ASN A 79 1.12 -2.33 -3.20
CA ASN A 79 0.53 -2.22 -4.53
C ASN A 79 0.33 -0.77 -4.96
N LEU A 80 -0.11 0.07 -4.01
CA LEU A 80 -0.38 1.48 -4.28
C LEU A 80 0.47 2.34 -3.36
N THR A 81 1.27 3.20 -3.95
CA THR A 81 2.00 4.24 -3.24
C THR A 81 1.23 5.52 -3.44
N LEU A 82 0.75 6.09 -2.34
CA LEU A 82 -0.13 7.26 -2.34
C LEU A 82 0.62 8.50 -1.84
N GLU A 83 0.17 9.69 -2.23
CA GLU A 83 0.60 10.93 -1.59
C GLU A 83 -0.63 11.74 -1.17
N GLY A 84 -0.46 12.62 -0.19
CA GLY A 84 -1.54 13.45 0.32
C GLY A 84 -2.47 12.76 1.31
N ILE A 85 -2.25 11.49 1.63
CA ILE A 85 -3.02 10.72 2.62
C ILE A 85 -2.05 10.28 3.72
N GLU A 86 -2.23 10.82 4.92
CA GLU A 86 -1.44 10.37 6.07
C GLU A 86 -1.93 9.00 6.54
N LEU A 87 -0.99 8.06 6.68
CA LEU A 87 -1.34 6.67 7.03
C LEU A 87 -1.94 6.53 8.44
N ASP A 88 -1.60 7.42 9.34
CA ASP A 88 -2.17 7.43 10.69
C ASP A 88 -3.48 8.22 10.80
N ALA A 89 -3.93 8.84 9.70
CA ALA A 89 -5.21 9.54 9.63
C ALA A 89 -6.34 8.67 9.06
N ILE A 90 -6.02 7.45 8.62
CA ILE A 90 -7.00 6.48 8.13
C ILE A 90 -6.94 5.22 9.00
N GLY A 91 -7.99 4.44 8.96
CA GLY A 91 -8.05 3.21 9.76
C GLY A 91 -9.12 2.25 9.28
N PRO A 92 -9.26 1.10 9.95
CA PRO A 92 -10.19 0.05 9.55
C PRO A 92 -11.61 0.60 9.36
N GLY A 93 -12.22 0.22 8.22
CA GLY A 93 -13.55 0.67 7.83
C GLY A 93 -13.58 1.92 6.97
N ASP A 94 -12.49 2.67 6.90
CA ASP A 94 -12.41 3.84 6.02
C ASP A 94 -12.36 3.39 4.56
N ARG A 95 -13.08 4.11 3.70
CA ARG A 95 -13.14 3.83 2.28
C ARG A 95 -12.43 4.91 1.50
N LEU A 96 -11.73 4.49 0.46
CA LEU A 96 -11.04 5.37 -0.48
C LEU A 96 -11.59 5.10 -1.88
N ALA A 97 -12.08 6.17 -2.51
CA ALA A 97 -12.46 6.13 -3.93
C ALA A 97 -11.24 6.54 -4.75
N ILE A 98 -10.84 5.71 -5.70
CA ILE A 98 -9.61 5.88 -6.46
C ILE A 98 -9.94 6.04 -7.94
N GLY A 99 -9.50 7.16 -8.53
CA GLY A 99 -9.80 7.48 -9.92
C GLY A 99 -11.27 7.82 -10.12
N GLU A 100 -11.72 7.71 -11.37
CA GLU A 100 -13.09 8.08 -11.75
C GLU A 100 -13.89 6.91 -12.34
N ASP A 101 -13.30 5.72 -12.34
CA ASP A 101 -13.87 4.55 -13.01
C ASP A 101 -14.43 3.50 -12.03
N GLY A 102 -14.76 3.93 -10.81
CA GLY A 102 -15.54 3.13 -9.87
C GLY A 102 -14.75 2.33 -8.84
N LEU A 103 -13.43 2.39 -8.84
CA LEU A 103 -12.64 1.64 -7.84
C LEU A 103 -12.85 2.24 -6.45
N VAL A 104 -13.27 1.40 -5.49
CA VAL A 104 -13.40 1.76 -4.07
C VAL A 104 -12.79 0.64 -3.25
N ILE A 105 -11.92 1.01 -2.33
CA ILE A 105 -11.30 0.09 -1.39
C ILE A 105 -11.65 0.47 0.04
N GLU A 106 -11.61 -0.49 0.95
CA GLU A 106 -11.89 -0.28 2.37
C GLU A 106 -10.74 -0.81 3.20
N ILE A 107 -10.20 0.03 4.07
CA ILE A 107 -9.06 -0.30 4.94
C ILE A 107 -9.47 -1.42 5.91
N THR A 108 -8.62 -2.43 6.07
CA THR A 108 -8.88 -3.57 6.95
C THR A 108 -7.98 -3.57 8.19
N TRP A 109 -6.68 -3.77 8.02
CA TRP A 109 -5.72 -3.76 9.13
C TRP A 109 -4.32 -3.49 8.62
N HIS A 110 -3.39 -3.23 9.54
CA HIS A 110 -1.98 -3.01 9.19
C HIS A 110 -1.34 -4.27 8.63
N ALA A 111 -0.49 -4.07 7.63
CA ALA A 111 0.42 -5.12 7.19
C ALA A 111 1.57 -5.22 8.20
N ALA A 112 1.78 -6.42 8.73
CA ALA A 112 2.89 -6.65 9.65
C ALA A 112 4.23 -6.57 8.91
N PRO A 113 5.25 -5.91 9.47
CA PRO A 113 6.57 -5.94 8.88
C PRO A 113 7.17 -7.34 8.98
N CYS A 114 8.00 -7.71 8.01
CA CYS A 114 8.67 -9.01 8.02
C CYS A 114 10.12 -8.86 7.57
N LYS A 115 10.91 -9.91 7.78
CA LYS A 115 12.34 -9.89 7.46
C LYS A 115 12.64 -9.62 5.97
N LYS A 116 11.66 -9.81 5.08
CA LYS A 116 11.82 -9.50 3.65
C LYS A 116 12.03 -8.00 3.43
N GLN A 117 11.55 -7.15 4.32
CA GLN A 117 11.77 -5.70 4.24
C GLN A 117 13.12 -5.27 4.82
N ALA A 118 13.82 -6.13 5.57
CA ALA A 118 15.08 -5.79 6.24
C ALA A 118 16.15 -5.26 5.26
N GLN A 119 16.16 -5.77 4.03
CA GLN A 119 17.12 -5.38 3.00
C GLN A 119 17.08 -3.89 2.64
N TRP A 120 15.94 -3.22 2.86
CA TRP A 120 15.75 -1.81 2.52
C TRP A 120 16.16 -0.87 3.65
N PHE A 121 16.40 -1.41 4.84
CA PHE A 121 16.84 -0.64 6.00
C PHE A 121 18.36 -0.73 6.14
N SER A 122 19.01 0.42 6.31
CA SER A 122 20.48 0.46 6.47
C SER A 122 20.95 -0.28 7.72
N ASP A 123 20.10 -0.38 8.74
CA ASP A 123 20.35 -1.09 10.00
C ASP A 123 19.63 -2.45 10.09
N GLY A 124 18.88 -2.83 9.07
CA GLY A 124 18.10 -4.06 9.04
C GLY A 124 16.89 -4.09 9.95
N ARG A 125 16.55 -2.98 10.61
CA ARG A 125 15.47 -2.91 11.61
C ARG A 125 14.12 -2.67 10.97
N PHE A 126 13.54 -3.69 10.41
CA PHE A 126 12.25 -3.61 9.71
C PHE A 126 11.06 -3.32 10.65
N ALA A 127 11.21 -3.51 11.96
CA ALA A 127 10.18 -3.12 12.93
C ALA A 127 9.90 -1.61 12.90
N ARG A 128 10.75 -0.80 12.26
CA ARG A 128 10.55 0.63 12.04
C ARG A 128 9.22 0.94 11.37
N ILE A 129 8.68 0.02 10.57
CA ILE A 129 7.39 0.19 9.88
C ILE A 129 6.26 -0.61 10.53
N SER A 130 6.38 -0.94 11.82
CA SER A 130 5.31 -1.61 12.56
C SER A 130 4.21 -0.60 12.95
N GLY A 131 2.95 -0.96 12.67
CA GLY A 131 1.80 -0.16 13.09
C GLY A 131 1.64 -0.06 14.59
N LYS A 132 2.27 -0.95 15.36
CA LYS A 132 2.23 -0.94 16.82
C LYS A 132 3.04 0.21 17.42
N THR A 133 4.09 0.65 16.72
CA THR A 133 5.01 1.66 17.23
C THR A 133 5.10 2.91 16.36
N ASN A 134 4.90 2.77 15.05
CA ASN A 134 5.05 3.85 14.08
C ASN A 134 3.90 3.84 13.06
N PRO A 135 2.65 4.16 13.48
CA PRO A 135 1.50 4.06 12.58
C PRO A 135 1.59 4.96 11.35
N ALA A 136 2.33 6.07 11.42
CA ALA A 136 2.52 6.96 10.27
C ALA A 136 3.38 6.33 9.15
N GLU A 137 4.16 5.31 9.47
CA GLU A 137 5.03 4.61 8.51
C GLU A 137 4.67 3.14 8.33
N ALA A 138 3.48 2.72 8.80
CA ALA A 138 3.01 1.34 8.62
C ALA A 138 2.13 1.22 7.39
N ARG A 139 2.27 0.11 6.67
CA ARG A 139 1.41 -0.18 5.52
C ARG A 139 0.02 -0.60 5.98
N TRP A 140 -0.98 -0.31 5.14
CA TRP A 140 -2.34 -0.78 5.33
C TRP A 140 -2.70 -1.83 4.28
N TYR A 141 -3.48 -2.82 4.68
CA TYR A 141 -4.23 -3.66 3.76
C TYR A 141 -5.62 -3.08 3.53
N ALA A 142 -6.20 -3.41 2.39
CA ALA A 142 -7.56 -3.03 2.06
C ALA A 142 -8.26 -4.15 1.28
N ARG A 143 -9.59 -4.21 1.45
CA ARG A 143 -10.46 -5.03 0.60
C ARG A 143 -11.02 -4.19 -0.53
N VAL A 144 -11.46 -4.83 -1.60
CA VAL A 144 -12.07 -4.15 -2.74
C VAL A 144 -13.60 -4.15 -2.57
N VAL A 145 -14.16 -2.95 -2.46
CA VAL A 145 -15.63 -2.78 -2.34
C VAL A 145 -16.25 -2.70 -3.72
N SER A 146 -15.61 -1.99 -4.64
CA SER A 146 -16.03 -1.85 -6.04
C SER A 146 -14.82 -1.97 -6.92
N GLU A 147 -14.85 -2.84 -7.92
CA GLU A 147 -13.74 -3.09 -8.82
C GLU A 147 -13.56 -1.97 -9.82
N GLY A 148 -12.34 -1.79 -10.29
CA GLY A 148 -12.04 -0.80 -11.31
C GLY A 148 -10.56 -0.74 -11.62
N PRO A 149 -10.20 0.07 -12.63
CA PRO A 149 -8.80 0.28 -12.98
C PRO A 149 -8.13 1.28 -12.04
N VAL A 150 -6.81 1.20 -11.95
CA VAL A 150 -6.00 2.19 -11.24
C VAL A 150 -4.76 2.53 -12.08
N ARG A 151 -4.41 3.81 -12.07
CA ARG A 151 -3.25 4.36 -12.80
C ARG A 151 -2.51 5.38 -11.93
N PRO A 152 -1.19 5.51 -12.10
CA PRO A 152 -0.49 6.66 -11.51
C PRO A 152 -1.16 7.97 -11.93
N GLY A 153 -1.31 8.89 -10.99
CA GLY A 153 -1.99 10.17 -11.20
C GLY A 153 -3.46 10.16 -10.80
N ASP A 154 -4.07 9.00 -10.57
CA ASP A 154 -5.46 8.92 -10.15
C ASP A 154 -5.67 9.61 -8.80
N ALA A 155 -6.76 10.38 -8.70
CA ALA A 155 -7.14 11.02 -7.44
C ALA A 155 -7.59 9.97 -6.42
N VAL A 156 -7.31 10.23 -5.16
CA VAL A 156 -7.75 9.40 -4.03
C VAL A 156 -8.59 10.27 -3.10
N ARG A 157 -9.83 9.85 -2.85
CA ARG A 157 -10.80 10.61 -2.05
C ARG A 157 -11.39 9.82 -0.93
#